data_e90929a96da73566ffa0e92998931635
#
_entry.id   e90929a96da73566ffa0e92998931635
#
_cell.length_a   1.000
_cell.length_b   1.000
_cell.length_c   1.000
_cell.angle_alpha   90.00
_cell.angle_beta   90.00
_cell.angle_gamma   90.00
#
_symmetry.space_group_name_H-M   'P 1'
#
loop_
_entity.id
_entity.type
_entity.pdbx_description
1 polymer ?
#
loop_
_entity_poly.entity_id
_entity_poly.type
_entity_poly.pdbx_seq_one_letter_code
_entity_poly.pdbx_strand_id
1 'polypeptide(L)'
;MEISTCVKYVGVNDHQVDLFEGQYKVPNGMSYNSYVILDEKIAVMDTVDGFFTEEWLNNVEQVLSGKTPDYLVIQHMEPDHSASIPAFLKKYPKTTVVSTAKGFQFMEQFFPEFFAVQGLPAEQHIVAANDGVLELGQHSLHFVYAPMVHWPEVMMTY
;
A
#
# COMPACT_ATOMS: atom_id res chain seq x y z
N MET A 1 -3.91 7.28 14.36
CA MET A 1 -2.82 7.52 15.35
C MET A 1 -1.73 8.36 14.71
N GLU A 2 -1.14 9.28 15.42
CA GLU A 2 0.00 10.09 14.94
C GLU A 2 1.31 9.41 15.33
N ILE A 3 2.15 9.08 14.33
CA ILE A 3 3.50 8.54 14.57
C ILE A 3 4.49 9.68 14.66
N SER A 4 4.35 10.67 13.76
CA SER A 4 5.10 11.93 13.77
C SER A 4 4.23 13.04 13.18
N THR A 5 4.76 14.24 13.07
CA THR A 5 4.04 15.36 12.43
C THR A 5 3.67 15.07 10.98
N CYS A 6 4.50 14.28 10.26
CA CYS A 6 4.30 13.95 8.85
C CYS A 6 3.82 12.51 8.61
N VAL A 7 4.07 11.55 9.50
CA VAL A 7 3.66 10.14 9.34
C VAL A 7 2.42 9.85 10.18
N LYS A 8 1.33 9.45 9.53
CA LYS A 8 0.04 9.15 10.14
C LYS A 8 -0.31 7.68 9.89
N TYR A 9 -0.63 6.96 10.96
CA TYR A 9 -1.18 5.60 10.86
C TYR A 9 -2.63 5.66 10.37
N VAL A 10 -2.94 4.91 9.32
CA VAL A 10 -4.27 4.79 8.72
C VAL A 10 -4.75 3.34 8.62
N GLY A 11 -3.97 2.39 9.09
CA GLY A 11 -4.31 0.97 9.08
C GLY A 11 -5.53 0.62 9.92
N VAL A 12 -5.86 -0.67 9.95
CA VAL A 12 -7.05 -1.21 10.60
C VAL A 12 -6.66 -2.33 11.56
N ASN A 13 -7.40 -2.46 12.67
CA ASN A 13 -7.27 -3.56 13.61
C ASN A 13 -8.44 -4.53 13.44
N ASP A 14 -8.16 -5.72 12.95
CA ASP A 14 -9.12 -6.81 12.83
C ASP A 14 -9.16 -7.61 14.15
N HIS A 15 -10.24 -7.44 14.90
CA HIS A 15 -10.49 -8.17 16.15
C HIS A 15 -11.36 -9.42 15.96
N GLN A 16 -11.74 -9.74 14.73
CA GLN A 16 -12.64 -10.85 14.43
C GLN A 16 -11.91 -12.08 13.87
N VAL A 17 -10.76 -11.87 13.20
CA VAL A 17 -9.95 -12.96 12.69
C VAL A 17 -9.34 -13.76 13.84
N ASP A 18 -9.53 -15.06 13.84
CA ASP A 18 -8.95 -16.00 14.81
C ASP A 18 -7.85 -16.87 14.19
N LEU A 19 -7.84 -16.94 12.85
CA LEU A 19 -6.93 -17.80 12.07
C LEU A 19 -6.41 -17.04 10.84
N PHE A 20 -5.24 -16.42 10.97
CA PHE A 20 -4.59 -15.71 9.88
C PHE A 20 -4.02 -16.67 8.84
N GLU A 21 -4.15 -16.36 7.55
CA GLU A 21 -3.80 -17.22 6.41
C GLU A 21 -4.40 -18.66 6.48
N GLY A 22 -5.49 -18.83 7.21
CA GLY A 22 -6.10 -20.14 7.40
C GLY A 22 -5.28 -21.12 8.25
N GLN A 23 -4.17 -20.69 8.88
CA GLN A 23 -3.26 -21.57 9.61
C GLN A 23 -2.69 -21.01 10.93
N TYR A 24 -2.49 -19.71 11.03
CA TYR A 24 -1.89 -19.10 12.21
C TYR A 24 -2.94 -18.59 13.17
N LYS A 25 -2.97 -19.16 14.38
CA LYS A 25 -3.89 -18.71 15.44
C LYS A 25 -3.49 -17.29 15.91
N VAL A 26 -4.44 -16.37 15.83
CA VAL A 26 -4.25 -14.96 16.24
C VAL A 26 -5.32 -14.57 17.27
N PRO A 27 -5.19 -15.02 18.52
CA PRO A 27 -6.23 -14.89 19.54
C PRO A 27 -6.56 -13.43 19.91
N ASN A 28 -5.71 -12.50 19.51
CA ASN A 28 -5.89 -11.05 19.72
C ASN A 28 -6.25 -10.30 18.43
N GLY A 29 -6.50 -11.04 17.33
CA GLY A 29 -6.70 -10.45 16.01
C GLY A 29 -5.40 -10.05 15.30
N MET A 30 -5.53 -9.26 14.23
CA MET A 30 -4.44 -8.77 13.40
C MET A 30 -4.50 -7.26 13.22
N SER A 31 -3.36 -6.62 12.99
CA SER A 31 -3.26 -5.23 12.57
C SER A 31 -2.77 -5.18 11.13
N TYR A 32 -3.59 -4.64 10.24
CA TYR A 32 -3.22 -4.38 8.86
C TYR A 32 -2.63 -2.97 8.79
N ASN A 33 -1.32 -2.89 8.64
CA ASN A 33 -0.59 -1.64 8.79
C ASN A 33 -0.51 -0.86 7.48
N SER A 34 -0.99 0.36 7.51
CA SER A 34 -0.87 1.32 6.43
C SER A 34 -0.59 2.72 6.99
N TYR A 35 0.12 3.54 6.22
CA TYR A 35 0.54 4.87 6.67
C TYR A 35 0.36 5.89 5.54
N VAL A 36 0.09 7.14 5.93
CA VAL A 36 0.18 8.29 5.03
C VAL A 36 1.36 9.15 5.46
N ILE A 37 2.22 9.47 4.50
CA ILE A 37 3.34 10.41 4.68
C ILE A 37 2.94 11.72 4.01
N LEU A 38 2.79 12.75 4.82
CA LEU A 38 2.42 14.10 4.40
C LEU A 38 3.67 14.94 4.16
N ASP A 39 3.93 15.26 2.91
CA ASP A 39 5.04 16.12 2.48
C ASP A 39 4.59 16.95 1.27
N GLU A 40 5.52 17.54 0.50
CA GLU A 40 5.22 18.22 -0.79
C GLU A 40 4.54 17.24 -1.75
N LYS A 41 5.00 15.98 -1.77
CA LYS A 41 4.36 14.81 -2.38
C LYS A 41 3.84 13.89 -1.29
N ILE A 42 2.60 13.45 -1.42
CA ILE A 42 1.94 12.60 -0.44
C ILE A 42 2.06 11.15 -0.86
N ALA A 43 2.61 10.31 0.02
CA ALA A 43 2.69 8.86 -0.19
C ALA A 43 1.78 8.10 0.78
N VAL A 44 1.07 7.09 0.26
CA VAL A 44 0.35 6.09 1.04
C VAL A 44 1.14 4.79 0.97
N MET A 45 1.42 4.19 2.13
CA MET A 45 2.24 2.99 2.26
C MET A 45 1.36 1.78 2.51
N ASP A 46 1.35 0.84 1.57
CA ASP A 46 0.49 -0.34 1.53
C ASP A 46 -1.01 -0.05 1.65
N THR A 47 -1.82 -1.06 1.40
CA THR A 47 -3.25 -1.04 1.67
C THR A 47 -3.57 -1.99 2.83
N VAL A 48 -4.79 -2.50 2.90
CA VAL A 48 -5.25 -3.44 3.93
C VAL A 48 -6.06 -4.56 3.31
N ASP A 49 -6.41 -5.55 4.11
CA ASP A 49 -7.32 -6.65 3.74
C ASP A 49 -8.64 -6.11 3.17
N GLY A 50 -9.19 -6.81 2.18
CA GLY A 50 -10.37 -6.42 1.42
C GLY A 50 -11.64 -6.22 2.24
N PHE A 51 -11.77 -6.93 3.37
CA PHE A 51 -12.91 -6.75 4.28
C PHE A 51 -12.92 -5.39 4.97
N PHE A 52 -11.78 -4.73 5.06
CA PHE A 52 -11.61 -3.43 5.73
C PHE A 52 -11.37 -2.27 4.77
N THR A 53 -11.57 -2.47 3.47
CA THR A 53 -11.35 -1.46 2.43
C THR A 53 -12.06 -0.13 2.74
N GLU A 54 -13.33 -0.17 3.13
CA GLU A 54 -14.12 1.04 3.39
C GLU A 54 -13.61 1.80 4.62
N GLU A 55 -13.34 1.10 5.72
CA GLU A 55 -12.79 1.68 6.94
C GLU A 55 -11.44 2.34 6.66
N TRP A 56 -10.55 1.61 5.97
CA TRP A 56 -9.23 2.11 5.61
C TRP A 56 -9.29 3.35 4.70
N LEU A 57 -10.14 3.33 3.66
CA LEU A 57 -10.31 4.49 2.77
C LEU A 57 -10.83 5.73 3.52
N ASN A 58 -11.69 5.54 4.52
CA ASN A 58 -12.15 6.62 5.38
C ASN A 58 -11.02 7.17 6.25
N ASN A 59 -10.17 6.30 6.81
CA ASN A 59 -9.00 6.71 7.59
C ASN A 59 -8.01 7.52 6.73
N VAL A 60 -7.74 7.07 5.50
CA VAL A 60 -6.90 7.77 4.53
C VAL A 60 -7.49 9.14 4.20
N GLU A 61 -8.79 9.21 3.86
CA GLU A 61 -9.46 10.46 3.50
C GLU A 61 -9.43 11.50 4.63
N GLN A 62 -9.65 11.07 5.88
CA GLN A 62 -9.55 11.94 7.04
C GLN A 62 -8.16 12.58 7.17
N VAL A 63 -7.10 11.79 6.97
CA VAL A 63 -5.72 12.27 7.03
C VAL A 63 -5.41 13.20 5.85
N LEU A 64 -5.86 12.85 4.65
CA LEU A 64 -5.64 13.66 3.45
C LEU A 64 -6.35 15.02 3.51
N SER A 65 -7.47 15.11 4.23
CA SER A 65 -8.23 16.37 4.42
C SER A 65 -8.50 17.12 3.10
N GLY A 66 -8.97 16.38 2.09
CA GLY A 66 -9.28 16.91 0.75
C GLY A 66 -8.11 16.99 -0.23
N LYS A 67 -6.88 16.63 0.20
CA LYS A 67 -5.73 16.46 -0.71
C LYS A 67 -5.82 15.13 -1.44
N THR A 68 -5.08 15.02 -2.54
CA THR A 68 -4.92 13.78 -3.31
C THR A 68 -3.53 13.19 -3.07
N PRO A 69 -3.40 11.88 -2.87
CA PRO A 69 -2.07 11.25 -2.77
C PRO A 69 -1.39 11.23 -4.14
N ASP A 70 -0.09 11.51 -4.15
CA ASP A 70 0.75 11.40 -5.34
C ASP A 70 1.17 9.94 -5.58
N TYR A 71 1.45 9.20 -4.51
CA TYR A 71 1.98 7.85 -4.57
C TYR A 71 1.20 6.86 -3.71
N LEU A 72 1.06 5.63 -4.23
CA LEU A 72 0.71 4.43 -3.48
C LEU A 72 1.91 3.48 -3.57
N VAL A 73 2.61 3.29 -2.47
CA VAL A 73 3.78 2.40 -2.39
C VAL A 73 3.32 1.04 -1.88
N ILE A 74 3.46 0.01 -2.70
CA ILE A 74 3.11 -1.37 -2.34
C ILE A 74 4.40 -2.16 -2.13
N GLN A 75 4.65 -2.53 -0.88
CA GLN A 75 5.85 -3.22 -0.45
C GLN A 75 5.70 -4.74 -0.53
N HIS A 76 4.44 -5.23 -0.45
CA HIS A 76 4.10 -6.63 -0.41
C HIS A 76 2.73 -6.89 -1.05
N MET A 77 2.56 -8.03 -1.69
CA MET A 77 1.35 -8.36 -2.44
C MET A 77 0.42 -9.35 -1.72
N GLU A 78 0.73 -9.72 -0.48
CA GLU A 78 -0.21 -10.46 0.34
C GLU A 78 -1.51 -9.67 0.53
N PRO A 79 -2.70 -10.34 0.59
CA PRO A 79 -3.99 -9.63 0.60
C PRO A 79 -4.15 -8.56 1.67
N ASP A 80 -3.54 -8.72 2.84
CA ASP A 80 -3.57 -7.74 3.92
C ASP A 80 -2.75 -6.46 3.64
N HIS A 81 -1.93 -6.48 2.59
CA HIS A 81 -1.20 -5.31 2.05
C HIS A 81 -1.76 -4.80 0.72
N SER A 82 -2.47 -5.65 -0.04
CA SER A 82 -2.75 -5.38 -1.45
C SER A 82 -4.22 -5.42 -1.85
N ALA A 83 -5.11 -6.07 -1.09
CA ALA A 83 -6.47 -6.34 -1.55
C ALA A 83 -7.29 -5.07 -1.83
N SER A 84 -6.96 -3.96 -1.21
CA SER A 84 -7.67 -2.69 -1.39
C SER A 84 -7.11 -1.79 -2.50
N ILE A 85 -6.07 -2.22 -3.26
CA ILE A 85 -5.46 -1.47 -4.36
C ILE A 85 -6.50 -1.00 -5.40
N PRO A 86 -7.38 -1.87 -5.95
CA PRO A 86 -8.34 -1.45 -6.97
C PRO A 86 -9.32 -0.37 -6.47
N ALA A 87 -9.79 -0.50 -5.23
CA ALA A 87 -10.71 0.47 -4.64
C ALA A 87 -10.03 1.83 -4.40
N PHE A 88 -8.76 1.81 -3.96
CA PHE A 88 -7.97 3.01 -3.77
C PHE A 88 -7.75 3.76 -5.09
N LEU A 89 -7.31 3.06 -6.14
CA LEU A 89 -7.06 3.67 -7.45
C LEU A 89 -8.35 4.16 -8.12
N LYS A 90 -9.49 3.51 -7.86
CA LYS A 90 -10.79 4.01 -8.29
C LYS A 90 -11.15 5.34 -7.61
N LYS A 91 -10.82 5.50 -6.33
CA LYS A 91 -11.05 6.73 -5.55
C LYS A 91 -10.05 7.83 -5.89
N TYR A 92 -8.78 7.47 -6.12
CA TYR A 92 -7.68 8.37 -6.42
C TYR A 92 -7.01 8.02 -7.77
N PRO A 93 -7.70 8.26 -8.91
CA PRO A 93 -7.30 7.73 -10.21
C PRO A 93 -6.04 8.38 -10.81
N LYS A 94 -5.47 9.40 -10.16
CA LYS A 94 -4.23 10.07 -10.60
C LYS A 94 -3.01 9.62 -9.80
N THR A 95 -3.18 8.75 -8.81
CA THR A 95 -2.08 8.27 -7.97
C THR A 95 -1.14 7.38 -8.77
N THR A 96 0.15 7.59 -8.64
CA THR A 96 1.19 6.73 -9.20
C THR A 96 1.47 5.57 -8.25
N VAL A 97 1.39 4.35 -8.75
CA VAL A 97 1.75 3.14 -7.97
C VAL A 97 3.25 2.93 -8.03
N VAL A 98 3.84 2.62 -6.89
CA VAL A 98 5.28 2.32 -6.74
C VAL A 98 5.42 0.92 -6.15
N SER A 99 6.09 0.03 -6.83
CA SER A 99 6.35 -1.34 -6.36
C SER A 99 7.53 -1.96 -7.10
N THR A 100 7.92 -3.17 -6.71
CA THR A 100 8.92 -3.92 -7.50
C THR A 100 8.34 -4.40 -8.84
N ALA A 101 9.19 -4.71 -9.80
CA ALA A 101 8.74 -5.31 -11.07
C ALA A 101 7.92 -6.60 -10.86
N LYS A 102 8.29 -7.39 -9.83
CA LYS A 102 7.58 -8.60 -9.47
C LYS A 102 6.23 -8.30 -8.80
N GLY A 103 6.16 -7.24 -7.99
CA GLY A 103 4.91 -6.75 -7.40
C GLY A 103 3.89 -6.37 -8.48
N PHE A 104 4.30 -5.66 -9.53
CA PHE A 104 3.42 -5.35 -10.66
C PHE A 104 2.92 -6.60 -11.38
N GLN A 105 3.77 -7.62 -11.58
CA GLN A 105 3.32 -8.90 -12.15
C GLN A 105 2.24 -9.56 -11.28
N PHE A 106 2.36 -9.48 -9.97
CA PHE A 106 1.34 -10.01 -9.05
C PHE A 106 0.05 -9.17 -9.07
N MET A 107 0.15 -7.85 -9.16
CA MET A 107 -1.04 -6.99 -9.32
C MET A 107 -1.86 -7.38 -10.55
N GLU A 108 -1.22 -7.62 -11.69
CA GLU A 108 -1.88 -8.08 -12.91
C GLU A 108 -2.56 -9.45 -12.74
N GLN A 109 -1.94 -10.35 -11.97
CA GLN A 109 -2.50 -11.68 -11.71
C GLN A 109 -3.64 -11.66 -10.69
N PHE A 110 -3.53 -10.84 -9.65
CA PHE A 110 -4.52 -10.82 -8.56
C PHE A 110 -5.74 -9.96 -8.92
N PHE A 111 -5.56 -8.95 -9.75
CA PHE A 111 -6.62 -8.02 -10.14
C PHE A 111 -6.75 -7.93 -11.69
N PRO A 112 -6.91 -9.07 -12.41
CA PRO A 112 -6.89 -9.06 -13.86
C PRO A 112 -8.01 -8.21 -14.47
N GLU A 113 -9.21 -8.18 -13.87
CA GLU A 113 -10.32 -7.36 -14.36
C GLU A 113 -10.00 -5.86 -14.27
N PHE A 114 -9.35 -5.44 -13.20
CA PHE A 114 -8.97 -4.04 -13.02
C PHE A 114 -7.88 -3.63 -14.00
N PHE A 115 -6.79 -4.40 -14.07
CA PHE A 115 -5.64 -4.05 -14.90
C PHE A 115 -5.88 -4.31 -16.40
N ALA A 116 -6.70 -5.32 -16.79
CA ALA A 116 -7.03 -5.58 -18.18
C ALA A 116 -8.00 -4.56 -18.78
N VAL A 117 -8.91 -3.99 -17.98
CA VAL A 117 -9.95 -3.07 -18.44
C VAL A 117 -9.53 -1.61 -18.28
N GLN A 118 -8.92 -1.27 -17.17
CA GLN A 118 -8.51 0.12 -16.88
C GLN A 118 -7.01 0.32 -17.09
N GLY A 119 -6.18 -0.70 -16.81
CA GLY A 119 -4.71 -0.63 -16.86
C GLY A 119 -4.15 0.52 -16.03
N LEU A 120 -2.94 0.39 -15.50
CA LEU A 120 -2.21 1.58 -15.09
C LEU A 120 -1.50 2.15 -16.32
N PRO A 121 -1.78 3.40 -16.72
CA PRO A 121 -0.95 4.07 -17.72
C PRO A 121 0.53 3.99 -17.33
N ALA A 122 1.43 3.90 -18.32
CA ALA A 122 2.87 3.78 -18.06
C ALA A 122 3.41 4.90 -17.17
N GLU A 123 2.78 6.07 -17.25
CA GLU A 123 3.10 7.24 -16.42
C GLU A 123 2.58 7.14 -14.98
N GLN A 124 1.72 6.18 -14.68
CA GLN A 124 1.14 5.96 -13.34
C GLN A 124 1.74 4.76 -12.60
N HIS A 125 2.87 4.23 -13.05
CA HIS A 125 3.61 3.26 -12.27
C HIS A 125 5.12 3.51 -12.29
N ILE A 126 5.74 3.33 -11.14
CA ILE A 126 7.19 3.41 -10.95
C ILE A 126 7.67 2.05 -10.46
N VAL A 127 8.55 1.44 -11.24
CA VAL A 127 9.26 0.25 -10.78
C VAL A 127 10.39 0.71 -9.86
N ALA A 128 10.21 0.50 -8.56
CA ALA A 128 11.23 0.79 -7.56
C ALA A 128 12.46 -0.10 -7.82
N ALA A 129 13.64 0.50 -7.89
CA ALA A 129 14.88 -0.23 -7.96
C ALA A 129 15.40 -0.57 -6.54
N ASN A 130 16.18 -1.65 -6.41
CA ASN A 130 16.92 -1.86 -5.17
C ASN A 130 17.91 -0.70 -4.95
N ASP A 131 17.96 -0.19 -3.71
CA ASP A 131 18.68 1.04 -3.34
C ASP A 131 18.20 2.31 -4.08
N GLY A 132 17.01 2.23 -4.71
CA GLY A 132 16.35 3.38 -5.34
C GLY A 132 15.79 4.35 -4.31
N VAL A 133 15.60 5.60 -4.74
CA VAL A 133 15.09 6.68 -3.89
C VAL A 133 13.92 7.36 -4.58
N LEU A 134 12.86 7.65 -3.82
CA LEU A 134 11.72 8.46 -4.25
C LEU A 134 11.64 9.70 -3.36
N GLU A 135 11.83 10.86 -3.96
CA GLU A 135 11.77 12.14 -3.26
C GLU A 135 10.31 12.57 -3.02
N LEU A 136 9.99 12.96 -1.79
CA LEU A 136 8.67 13.51 -1.43
C LEU A 136 8.71 15.02 -1.18
N GLY A 137 9.89 15.60 -1.06
CA GLY A 137 10.14 16.99 -0.71
C GLY A 137 11.16 17.10 0.41
N GLN A 138 10.72 17.19 1.66
CA GLN A 138 11.60 17.19 2.83
C GLN A 138 12.05 15.77 3.25
N HIS A 139 11.29 14.76 2.82
CA HIS A 139 11.56 13.34 3.07
C HIS A 139 11.83 12.62 1.77
N SER A 140 12.58 11.53 1.86
CA SER A 140 12.80 10.59 0.77
C SER A 140 12.52 9.16 1.23
N LEU A 141 12.01 8.34 0.32
CA LEU A 141 11.77 6.93 0.54
C LEU A 141 12.89 6.13 -0.13
N HIS A 142 13.61 5.35 0.65
CA HIS A 142 14.68 4.48 0.17
C HIS A 142 14.19 3.05 0.13
N PHE A 143 14.32 2.39 -1.02
CA PHE A 143 13.81 1.04 -1.24
C PHE A 143 14.90 0.00 -1.11
N VAL A 144 14.64 -1.04 -0.33
CA VAL A 144 15.53 -2.20 -0.17
C VAL A 144 14.75 -3.46 -0.51
N TYR A 145 15.23 -4.22 -1.49
CA TYR A 145 14.63 -5.50 -1.84
C TYR A 145 14.89 -6.54 -0.75
N ALA A 146 13.84 -7.24 -0.37
CA ALA A 146 13.89 -8.34 0.60
C ALA A 146 13.23 -9.61 0.02
N PRO A 147 13.68 -10.11 -1.14
CA PRO A 147 13.05 -11.23 -1.82
C PRO A 147 13.05 -12.47 -0.93
N MET A 148 11.91 -13.20 -0.89
CA MET A 148 11.67 -14.38 -0.06
C MET A 148 11.65 -14.09 1.47
N VAL A 149 11.47 -12.83 1.85
CA VAL A 149 11.18 -12.43 3.22
C VAL A 149 9.80 -11.73 3.26
N HIS A 150 8.65 -12.46 3.17
CA HIS A 150 8.61 -13.93 2.95
C HIS A 150 8.20 -14.32 1.50
N TRP A 151 7.71 -13.39 0.69
CA TRP A 151 7.38 -13.59 -0.73
C TRP A 151 8.47 -13.02 -1.66
N PRO A 152 8.49 -13.44 -2.95
CA PRO A 152 9.58 -13.08 -3.86
C PRO A 152 9.63 -11.61 -4.30
N GLU A 153 8.54 -10.87 -4.14
CA GLU A 153 8.43 -9.46 -4.56
C GLU A 153 8.68 -8.46 -3.44
N VAL A 154 8.84 -8.92 -2.21
CA VAL A 154 8.93 -8.04 -1.03
C VAL A 154 10.04 -7.01 -1.16
N MET A 155 9.69 -5.77 -0.87
CA MET A 155 10.63 -4.68 -0.60
C MET A 155 10.30 -4.03 0.74
N MET A 156 11.29 -3.41 1.34
CA MET A 156 11.16 -2.56 2.51
C MET A 156 11.50 -1.12 2.16
N THR A 157 10.88 -0.19 2.87
CA THR A 157 11.09 1.25 2.67
C THR A 157 11.51 1.89 3.99
N TYR A 158 12.51 2.74 3.97
CA TYR A 158 12.96 3.52 5.12
C TYR A 158 13.20 4.99 4.73
#